data_597a341c9cd3e3be29d582b719ad5c49
#
_entry.id   597a341c9cd3e3be29d582b719ad5c49
#
_cell.length_a   1.000
_cell.length_b   1.000
_cell.length_c   1.000
_cell.angle_alpha   90.00
_cell.angle_beta   90.00
_cell.angle_gamma   90.00
#
_symmetry.space_group_name_H-M   'P 1'
#
loop_
_entity.id
_entity.type
_entity.pdbx_description
1 polymer ?
#
loop_
_entity_poly.entity_id
_entity_poly.type
_entity_poly.pdbx_seq_one_letter_code
_entity_poly.pdbx_strand_id
1 'polypeptide(L)'
;GMALTYVSLAPNVLMVDAGLSPLQFSLAFGANGFWIMAVSFFANRIIQKVGRPTCLMIGSLLMALGCFGLLFGLTQLSVDVQHHWLVYMLPVASACAGLAFMMGPATSYALEPYANEAGVASALVGFVQMAGGAALGLLAMALPIEPKLSLAIVMLAV
;
A
#
# COMPACT_ATOMS: atom_id res chain seq x y z
N GLY A 1 4.96 0.06 -6.43
CA GLY A 1 5.22 -1.32 -6.06
C GLY A 1 4.16 -1.89 -5.13
N MET A 2 4.09 -1.40 -3.90
CA MET A 2 3.23 -1.92 -2.81
C MET A 2 1.76 -2.13 -3.21
N ALA A 3 1.10 -1.13 -3.80
CA ALA A 3 -0.33 -1.23 -4.14
C ALA A 3 -0.62 -2.35 -5.15
N LEU A 4 0.21 -2.50 -6.18
CA LEU A 4 0.04 -3.56 -7.18
C LEU A 4 0.33 -4.94 -6.59
N THR A 5 1.37 -5.07 -5.77
CA THR A 5 1.67 -6.33 -5.06
C THR A 5 0.53 -6.72 -4.12
N TYR A 6 -0.02 -5.75 -3.37
CA TYR A 6 -1.20 -5.99 -2.52
C TYR A 6 -2.39 -6.50 -3.34
N VAL A 7 -2.75 -5.82 -4.44
CA VAL A 7 -3.87 -6.24 -5.30
C VAL A 7 -3.66 -7.65 -5.87
N SER A 8 -2.43 -8.00 -6.24
CA SER A 8 -2.11 -9.31 -6.79
C SER A 8 -2.15 -10.44 -5.75
N LEU A 9 -1.75 -10.16 -4.51
CA LEU A 9 -1.66 -11.16 -3.44
C LEU A 9 -2.92 -11.24 -2.57
N ALA A 10 -3.75 -10.19 -2.53
CA ALA A 10 -4.95 -10.14 -1.70
C ALA A 10 -5.92 -11.32 -1.90
N PRO A 11 -6.23 -11.78 -3.14
CA PRO A 11 -7.08 -12.93 -3.31
C PRO A 11 -6.50 -14.18 -2.67
N ASN A 12 -5.20 -14.40 -2.80
CA ASN A 12 -4.54 -15.59 -2.24
C ASN A 12 -4.59 -15.58 -0.71
N VAL A 13 -4.21 -14.46 -0.10
CA VAL A 13 -4.19 -14.32 1.37
C VAL A 13 -5.60 -14.35 1.97
N LEU A 14 -6.57 -13.66 1.36
CA LEU A 14 -7.90 -13.53 1.96
C LEU A 14 -8.84 -14.71 1.62
N MET A 15 -8.75 -15.27 0.42
CA MET A 15 -9.64 -16.36 0.02
C MET A 15 -9.04 -17.73 0.32
N VAL A 16 -7.74 -17.92 0.13
CA VAL A 16 -7.08 -19.22 0.33
C VAL A 16 -6.65 -19.39 1.79
N ASP A 17 -5.87 -18.45 2.33
CA ASP A 17 -5.32 -18.58 3.68
C ASP A 17 -6.36 -18.29 4.77
N ALA A 18 -7.14 -17.21 4.61
CA ALA A 18 -8.16 -16.81 5.61
C ALA A 18 -9.54 -17.39 5.35
N GLY A 19 -9.75 -18.13 4.23
CA GLY A 19 -10.98 -18.85 3.92
C GLY A 19 -12.21 -17.96 3.69
N LEU A 20 -12.03 -16.70 3.26
CA LEU A 20 -13.16 -15.81 2.97
C LEU A 20 -13.90 -16.26 1.71
N SER A 21 -15.24 -16.16 1.76
CA SER A 21 -16.05 -16.31 0.55
C SER A 21 -15.79 -15.17 -0.45
N PRO A 22 -16.06 -15.35 -1.76
CA PRO A 22 -15.90 -14.30 -2.76
C PRO A 22 -16.62 -12.99 -2.42
N LEU A 23 -17.77 -13.08 -1.77
CA LEU A 23 -18.53 -11.91 -1.32
C LEU A 23 -17.81 -11.19 -0.16
N GLN A 24 -17.35 -11.94 0.84
CA GLN A 24 -16.61 -11.40 1.98
C GLN A 24 -15.29 -10.76 1.53
N PHE A 25 -14.58 -11.40 0.59
CA PHE A 25 -13.40 -10.81 -0.05
C PHE A 25 -13.73 -9.48 -0.73
N SER A 26 -14.78 -9.43 -1.54
CA SER A 26 -15.20 -8.21 -2.24
C SER A 26 -15.57 -7.08 -1.28
N LEU A 27 -16.25 -7.40 -0.19
CA LEU A 27 -16.59 -6.43 0.86
C LEU A 27 -15.35 -5.91 1.60
N ALA A 28 -14.44 -6.79 2.00
CA ALA A 28 -13.21 -6.41 2.67
C ALA A 28 -12.31 -5.55 1.78
N PHE A 29 -12.17 -5.96 0.51
CA PHE A 29 -11.38 -5.23 -0.47
C PHE A 29 -12.01 -3.87 -0.82
N GLY A 30 -13.34 -3.83 -1.00
CA GLY A 30 -14.10 -2.60 -1.22
C GLY A 30 -14.05 -1.64 -0.03
N ALA A 31 -14.14 -2.16 1.20
CA ALA A 31 -13.98 -1.36 2.42
C ALA A 31 -12.58 -0.72 2.49
N ASN A 32 -11.53 -1.45 2.11
CA ASN A 32 -10.16 -0.88 2.04
C ASN A 32 -10.06 0.19 0.95
N GLY A 33 -10.68 0.00 -0.22
CA GLY A 33 -10.75 1.02 -1.26
C GLY A 33 -11.47 2.29 -0.78
N PHE A 34 -12.59 2.14 -0.10
CA PHE A 34 -13.32 3.26 0.51
C PHE A 34 -12.48 3.97 1.58
N TRP A 35 -11.75 3.20 2.41
CA TRP A 35 -10.81 3.74 3.39
C TRP A 35 -9.72 4.60 2.74
N ILE A 36 -9.08 4.13 1.68
CA ILE A 36 -8.07 4.88 0.92
C ILE A 36 -8.67 6.18 0.37
N MET A 37 -9.88 6.14 -0.16
CA MET A 37 -10.58 7.32 -0.68
C MET A 37 -10.83 8.34 0.43
N ALA A 38 -11.34 7.92 1.58
CA ALA A 38 -11.59 8.76 2.74
C ALA A 38 -10.30 9.40 3.25
N VAL A 39 -9.24 8.62 3.42
CA VAL A 39 -7.93 9.11 3.87
C VAL A 39 -7.36 10.10 2.86
N SER A 40 -7.45 9.85 1.56
CA SER A 40 -6.98 10.76 0.51
C SER A 40 -7.71 12.11 0.54
N PHE A 41 -9.01 12.09 0.81
CA PHE A 41 -9.80 13.31 0.96
C PHE A 41 -9.32 14.17 2.14
N PHE A 42 -9.05 13.55 3.29
CA PHE A 42 -8.51 14.25 4.45
C PHE A 42 -7.04 14.64 4.27
N ALA A 43 -6.22 13.79 3.61
CA ALA A 43 -4.82 14.06 3.33
C ALA A 43 -4.64 15.39 2.59
N ASN A 44 -5.46 15.68 1.58
CA ASN A 44 -5.40 16.94 0.85
C ASN A 44 -5.63 18.19 1.74
N ARG A 45 -6.51 18.09 2.72
CA ARG A 45 -6.74 19.17 3.69
C ARG A 45 -5.58 19.33 4.67
N ILE A 46 -4.99 18.20 5.08
CA ILE A 46 -3.85 18.18 6.00
C ILE A 46 -2.61 18.74 5.32
N ILE A 47 -2.34 18.37 4.06
CA ILE A 47 -1.22 18.89 3.26
C ILE A 47 -1.24 20.42 3.20
N GLN A 48 -2.42 21.03 3.03
CA GLN A 48 -2.56 22.48 2.99
C GLN A 48 -2.26 23.16 4.32
N LYS A 49 -2.43 22.47 5.45
CA LYS A 49 -2.22 23.02 6.80
C LYS A 49 -0.81 22.77 7.34
N VAL A 50 -0.28 21.60 7.10
CA VAL A 50 0.96 21.09 7.76
C VAL A 50 2.15 21.10 6.79
N GLY A 51 1.88 21.22 5.50
CA GLY A 51 2.91 21.24 4.46
C GLY A 51 3.28 19.85 3.92
N ARG A 52 3.90 19.87 2.72
CA ARG A 52 4.30 18.66 1.99
C ARG A 52 5.30 17.77 2.78
N PRO A 53 6.39 18.30 3.39
CA PRO A 53 7.39 17.45 4.05
C PRO A 53 6.83 16.71 5.26
N THR A 54 5.96 17.34 6.04
CA THR A 54 5.34 16.69 7.21
C THR A 54 4.38 15.58 6.78
N CYS A 55 3.66 15.76 5.67
CA CYS A 55 2.80 14.70 5.13
C CYS A 55 3.61 13.49 4.63
N LEU A 56 4.78 13.72 4.02
CA LEU A 56 5.69 12.63 3.66
C LEU A 56 6.17 11.86 4.90
N MET A 57 6.53 12.55 5.97
CA MET A 57 6.92 11.91 7.23
C MET A 57 5.76 11.09 7.84
N ILE A 58 4.57 11.66 7.90
CA ILE A 58 3.38 10.94 8.41
C ILE A 58 3.10 9.70 7.54
N GLY A 59 3.16 9.85 6.23
CA GLY A 59 2.94 8.75 5.29
C GLY A 59 3.96 7.62 5.45
N SER A 60 5.26 7.96 5.56
CA SER A 60 6.31 6.97 5.77
C SER A 60 6.21 6.26 7.13
N LEU A 61 5.84 6.98 8.19
CA LEU A 61 5.59 6.37 9.49
C LEU A 61 4.40 5.40 9.46
N LEU A 62 3.31 5.77 8.80
CA LEU A 62 2.14 4.89 8.65
C LEU A 62 2.47 3.63 7.81
N MET A 63 3.28 3.77 6.76
CA MET A 63 3.78 2.63 5.98
C MET A 63 4.67 1.72 6.83
N ALA A 64 5.60 2.30 7.59
CA ALA A 64 6.47 1.54 8.49
C ALA A 64 5.65 0.79 9.55
N LEU A 65 4.68 1.44 10.19
CA LEU A 65 3.77 0.81 11.15
C LEU A 65 2.98 -0.35 10.51
N GLY A 66 2.49 -0.17 9.29
CA GLY A 66 1.82 -1.24 8.54
C GLY A 66 2.75 -2.42 8.27
N CYS A 67 4.01 -2.17 7.86
CA CYS A 67 5.00 -3.20 7.63
C CYS A 67 5.36 -3.97 8.92
N PHE A 68 5.67 -3.24 10.00
CA PHE A 68 5.97 -3.86 11.28
C PHE A 68 4.78 -4.62 11.84
N GLY A 69 3.56 -4.09 11.70
CA GLY A 69 2.33 -4.78 12.10
C GLY A 69 2.13 -6.09 11.35
N LEU A 70 2.41 -6.11 10.05
CA LEU A 70 2.31 -7.34 9.24
C LEU A 70 3.37 -8.36 9.66
N LEU A 71 4.64 -7.94 9.83
CA LEU A 71 5.72 -8.80 10.28
C LEU A 71 5.47 -9.34 11.70
N PHE A 72 5.01 -8.49 12.61
CA PHE A 72 4.66 -8.90 13.97
C PHE A 72 3.52 -9.94 13.96
N GLY A 73 2.50 -9.70 13.14
CA GLY A 73 1.40 -10.66 12.96
C GLY A 73 1.89 -12.03 12.49
N LEU A 74 2.88 -12.06 11.59
CA LEU A 74 3.46 -13.30 11.06
C LEU A 74 4.37 -14.03 12.05
N THR A 75 5.06 -13.31 12.93
CA THR A 75 6.14 -13.91 13.75
C THR A 75 5.75 -14.19 15.20
N GLN A 76 4.83 -13.40 15.76
CA GLN A 76 4.54 -13.43 17.20
C GLN A 76 3.15 -13.96 17.56
N LEU A 77 2.24 -14.06 16.60
CA LEU A 77 0.88 -14.55 16.85
C LEU A 77 0.79 -16.06 16.62
N SER A 78 -0.11 -16.75 17.35
CA SER A 78 -0.40 -18.15 17.12
C SER A 78 -1.00 -18.38 15.73
N VAL A 79 -0.82 -19.58 15.18
CA VAL A 79 -1.26 -19.94 13.81
C VAL A 79 -2.76 -19.66 13.63
N ASP A 80 -3.59 -19.93 14.61
CA ASP A 80 -5.05 -19.67 14.55
C ASP A 80 -5.38 -18.18 14.41
N VAL A 81 -4.60 -17.31 15.07
CA VAL A 81 -4.76 -15.85 14.99
C VAL A 81 -4.17 -15.29 13.69
N GLN A 82 -3.09 -15.89 13.18
CA GLN A 82 -2.49 -15.48 11.91
C GLN A 82 -3.43 -15.66 10.71
N HIS A 83 -4.32 -16.66 10.76
CA HIS A 83 -5.33 -16.90 9.71
C HIS A 83 -6.53 -15.94 9.80
N HIS A 84 -6.63 -15.13 10.85
CA HIS A 84 -7.71 -14.16 10.95
C HIS A 84 -7.50 -13.00 9.96
N TRP A 85 -8.46 -12.77 9.07
CA TRP A 85 -8.38 -11.75 8.02
C TRP A 85 -8.03 -10.34 8.52
N LEU A 86 -8.42 -9.98 9.76
CA LEU A 86 -8.11 -8.68 10.39
C LEU A 86 -6.61 -8.49 10.64
N VAL A 87 -5.86 -9.54 10.95
CA VAL A 87 -4.41 -9.49 11.19
C VAL A 87 -3.66 -9.07 9.91
N TYR A 88 -4.23 -9.38 8.75
CA TYR A 88 -3.70 -8.94 7.47
C TYR A 88 -4.25 -7.56 7.06
N MET A 89 -5.56 -7.35 7.19
CA MET A 89 -6.23 -6.15 6.69
C MET A 89 -5.85 -4.87 7.46
N LEU A 90 -5.67 -4.94 8.78
CA LEU A 90 -5.32 -3.76 9.60
C LEU A 90 -3.94 -3.18 9.25
N PRO A 91 -2.85 -3.97 9.21
CA PRO A 91 -1.54 -3.47 8.75
C PRO A 91 -1.57 -2.93 7.32
N VAL A 92 -2.28 -3.62 6.42
CA VAL A 92 -2.43 -3.18 5.03
C VAL A 92 -3.20 -1.88 4.94
N ALA A 93 -4.29 -1.71 5.69
CA ALA A 93 -5.05 -0.46 5.73
C ALA A 93 -4.19 0.72 6.24
N SER A 94 -3.34 0.48 7.24
CA SER A 94 -2.37 1.48 7.73
C SER A 94 -1.36 1.86 6.65
N ALA A 95 -0.79 0.89 5.96
CA ALA A 95 0.17 1.13 4.87
C ALA A 95 -0.49 1.83 3.67
N CYS A 96 -1.73 1.48 3.32
CA CYS A 96 -2.49 2.17 2.29
C CYS A 96 -2.81 3.62 2.66
N ALA A 97 -3.10 3.90 3.95
CA ALA A 97 -3.25 5.26 4.44
C ALA A 97 -1.93 6.05 4.28
N GLY A 98 -0.80 5.45 4.66
CA GLY A 98 0.53 6.03 4.46
C GLY A 98 0.80 6.36 3.00
N LEU A 99 0.50 5.44 2.09
CA LEU A 99 0.63 5.65 0.65
C LEU A 99 -0.23 6.83 0.17
N ALA A 100 -1.47 6.94 0.64
CA ALA A 100 -2.36 8.05 0.29
C ALA A 100 -1.80 9.41 0.73
N PHE A 101 -1.16 9.49 1.90
CA PHE A 101 -0.48 10.70 2.38
C PHE A 101 0.79 11.05 1.58
N MET A 102 1.49 10.05 1.04
CA MET A 102 2.74 10.26 0.30
C MET A 102 2.54 10.61 -1.17
N MET A 103 1.52 10.03 -1.83
CA MET A 103 1.34 10.14 -3.28
C MET A 103 1.19 11.58 -3.77
N GLY A 104 0.39 12.40 -3.09
CA GLY A 104 0.19 13.80 -3.47
C GLY A 104 1.47 14.63 -3.39
N PRO A 105 2.10 14.74 -2.21
CA PRO A 105 3.36 15.49 -2.07
C PRO A 105 4.49 14.96 -2.94
N ALA A 106 4.68 13.63 -3.04
CA ALA A 106 5.74 13.03 -3.84
C ALA A 106 5.59 13.36 -5.33
N THR A 107 4.39 13.23 -5.87
CA THR A 107 4.10 13.59 -7.26
C THR A 107 4.29 15.10 -7.49
N SER A 108 3.85 15.93 -6.53
CA SER A 108 4.02 17.38 -6.61
C SER A 108 5.49 17.79 -6.65
N TYR A 109 6.34 17.18 -5.81
CA TYR A 109 7.79 17.42 -5.85
C TYR A 109 8.44 16.94 -7.15
N ALA A 110 8.03 15.77 -7.65
CA ALA A 110 8.57 15.23 -8.90
C ALA A 110 8.26 16.10 -10.11
N LEU A 111 7.10 16.79 -10.12
CA LEU A 111 6.66 17.61 -11.23
C LEU A 111 7.07 19.09 -11.11
N GLU A 112 7.49 19.56 -9.94
CA GLU A 112 7.83 20.96 -9.69
C GLU A 112 8.89 21.52 -10.65
N PRO A 113 10.00 20.79 -11.01
CA PRO A 113 11.00 21.28 -11.97
C PRO A 113 10.50 21.34 -13.41
N TYR A 114 9.39 20.67 -13.74
CA TYR A 114 8.87 20.47 -15.09
C TYR A 114 7.54 21.19 -15.32
N ALA A 115 7.33 22.33 -14.67
CA ALA A 115 6.06 23.07 -14.74
C ALA A 115 5.64 23.41 -16.18
N ASN A 116 6.60 23.70 -17.07
CA ASN A 116 6.35 24.05 -18.47
C ASN A 116 6.04 22.81 -19.35
N GLU A 117 6.38 21.61 -18.90
CA GLU A 117 6.19 20.33 -19.60
C GLU A 117 5.41 19.33 -18.72
N ALA A 118 4.50 19.83 -17.89
CA ALA A 118 3.80 19.05 -16.85
C ALA A 118 3.07 17.82 -17.43
N GLY A 119 2.56 17.89 -18.66
CA GLY A 119 1.90 16.77 -19.33
C GLY A 119 2.85 15.60 -19.60
N VAL A 120 4.01 15.88 -20.18
CA VAL A 120 5.03 14.85 -20.48
C VAL A 120 5.62 14.29 -19.19
N ALA A 121 5.95 15.17 -18.25
CA ALA A 121 6.51 14.78 -16.96
C ALA A 121 5.55 13.90 -16.16
N SER A 122 4.26 14.22 -16.11
CA SER A 122 3.26 13.40 -15.42
C SER A 122 3.05 12.03 -16.09
N ALA A 123 3.09 11.98 -17.43
CA ALA A 123 3.02 10.71 -18.15
C ALA A 123 4.23 9.82 -17.84
N LEU A 124 5.44 10.40 -17.80
CA LEU A 124 6.67 9.68 -17.46
C LEU A 124 6.65 9.17 -16.02
N VAL A 125 6.23 9.98 -15.06
CA VAL A 125 6.07 9.58 -13.66
C VAL A 125 5.06 8.42 -13.56
N GLY A 126 3.91 8.53 -14.21
CA GLY A 126 2.91 7.46 -14.26
C GLY A 126 3.46 6.16 -14.87
N PHE A 127 4.19 6.27 -15.99
CA PHE A 127 4.84 5.11 -16.61
C PHE A 127 5.83 4.44 -15.67
N VAL A 128 6.75 5.19 -15.05
CA VAL A 128 7.74 4.64 -14.10
C VAL A 128 7.05 4.00 -12.90
N GLN A 129 6.00 4.62 -12.37
CA GLN A 129 5.22 4.05 -11.26
C GLN A 129 4.57 2.71 -11.64
N MET A 130 3.94 2.64 -12.81
CA MET A 130 3.26 1.42 -13.27
C MET A 130 4.25 0.33 -13.65
N ALA A 131 5.27 0.65 -14.45
CA ALA A 131 6.29 -0.30 -14.86
C ALA A 131 7.10 -0.84 -13.67
N GLY A 132 7.57 0.06 -12.79
CA GLY A 132 8.28 -0.31 -11.57
C GLY A 132 7.40 -1.12 -10.62
N GLY A 133 6.13 -0.74 -10.47
CA GLY A 133 5.17 -1.49 -9.67
C GLY A 133 4.89 -2.88 -10.22
N ALA A 134 4.75 -3.03 -11.53
CA ALA A 134 4.56 -4.32 -12.18
C ALA A 134 5.80 -5.21 -12.02
N ALA A 135 7.00 -4.66 -12.24
CA ALA A 135 8.25 -5.40 -12.07
C ALA A 135 8.43 -5.92 -10.63
N LEU A 136 8.20 -5.07 -9.63
CA LEU A 136 8.26 -5.47 -8.22
C LEU A 136 7.18 -6.50 -7.88
N GLY A 137 5.97 -6.36 -8.43
CA GLY A 137 4.89 -7.33 -8.24
C GLY A 137 5.25 -8.70 -8.81
N LEU A 138 5.79 -8.74 -10.03
CA LEU A 138 6.25 -9.99 -10.66
C LEU A 138 7.39 -10.63 -9.87
N LEU A 139 8.36 -9.86 -9.40
CA LEU A 139 9.45 -10.36 -8.56
C LEU A 139 8.91 -10.94 -7.24
N ALA A 140 7.98 -10.24 -6.60
CA ALA A 140 7.35 -10.71 -5.36
C ALA A 140 6.58 -12.04 -5.56
N MET A 141 5.92 -12.21 -6.70
CA MET A 141 5.21 -13.45 -7.03
C MET A 141 6.15 -14.59 -7.45
N ALA A 142 7.32 -14.26 -8.01
CA ALA A 142 8.32 -15.27 -8.40
C ALA A 142 9.14 -15.81 -7.23
N LEU A 143 9.12 -15.14 -6.08
CA LEU A 143 9.82 -15.61 -4.88
C LEU A 143 9.05 -16.81 -4.27
N PRO A 144 9.74 -17.94 -3.98
CA PRO A 144 9.13 -19.11 -3.36
C PRO A 144 8.96 -18.94 -1.84
N ILE A 145 8.31 -17.84 -1.43
CA ILE A 145 8.05 -17.47 -0.03
C ILE A 145 6.57 -17.19 0.17
N GLU A 146 6.13 -17.22 1.42
CA GLU A 146 4.73 -16.95 1.75
C GLU A 146 4.28 -15.56 1.21
N PRO A 147 3.05 -15.47 0.66
CA PRO A 147 2.53 -14.22 0.08
C PRO A 147 2.57 -13.02 1.03
N LYS A 148 2.31 -13.25 2.32
CA LYS A 148 2.36 -12.22 3.38
C LYS A 148 3.77 -11.69 3.60
N LEU A 149 4.78 -12.58 3.60
CA LEU A 149 6.18 -12.21 3.77
C LEU A 149 6.70 -11.48 2.51
N SER A 150 6.31 -11.93 1.33
CA SER A 150 6.62 -11.27 0.06
C SER A 150 6.09 -9.82 0.04
N LEU A 151 4.86 -9.60 0.50
CA LEU A 151 4.29 -8.27 0.62
C LEU A 151 5.07 -7.40 1.62
N ALA A 152 5.42 -7.94 2.79
CA ALA A 152 6.18 -7.22 3.80
C ALA A 152 7.56 -6.78 3.29
N ILE A 153 8.26 -7.64 2.54
CA ILE A 153 9.56 -7.32 1.91
C ILE A 153 9.39 -6.18 0.89
N VAL A 154 8.36 -6.23 0.05
CA VAL A 154 8.09 -5.15 -0.91
C VAL A 154 7.73 -3.85 -0.21
N MET A 155 6.99 -3.90 0.91
CA MET A 155 6.68 -2.73 1.72
C MET A 155 7.93 -2.08 2.34
N LEU A 156 8.94 -2.88 2.70
CA LEU A 156 10.22 -2.37 3.23
C LEU A 156 11.12 -1.80 2.13
N ALA A 157 11.02 -2.31 0.90
CA ALA A 157 11.86 -1.91 -0.22
C ALA A 157 11.39 -0.63 -0.94
N VAL A 158 10.19 -0.14 -0.62
CA VAL A 158 9.54 1.03 -1.22
C VAL A 158 9.52 2.21 -0.29
#